data_4563e3b769fc1e33995fe5c49fd77bb1
#
_entry.id   4563e3b769fc1e33995fe5c49fd77bb1
#
_cell.length_a   1.000
_cell.length_b   1.000
_cell.length_c   1.000
_cell.angle_alpha   90.00
_cell.angle_beta   90.00
_cell.angle_gamma   90.00
#
_symmetry.space_group_name_H-M   'P 1'
#
loop_
_entity.id
_entity.type
_entity.pdbx_description
1 polymer ?
#
loop_
_entity_poly.entity_id
_entity_poly.type
_entity_poly.pdbx_seq_one_letter_code
_entity_poly.pdbx_strand_id
1 'polypeptide(L)'
;WTADPKRQPLFNEPDASYGGVVWGKAVPELTGANVPFAVRARVCLLRDLGSALAPDNAFAIIQGLETVALRMKQHCENAEKVVNFLKKHKEVTKVIYSTEHEKKIADRAKQYLKGGNGPMVGIELKGGIEAGKRFIESLKMFYHVANIGDARSLAIHPASTTHSQLNEKELAASGVTQ
;
A
#
# COMPACT_ATOMS: atom_id res chain seq x y z
N TRP A 1 -23.21 -6.50 1.25
CA TRP A 1 -22.57 -5.20 1.31
C TRP A 1 -23.61 -4.14 1.67
N THR A 2 -23.42 -3.47 2.79
CA THR A 2 -24.31 -2.41 3.24
C THR A 2 -23.64 -1.07 2.98
N ALA A 3 -24.25 -0.29 2.07
CA ALA A 3 -23.77 1.05 1.80
C ALA A 3 -24.39 2.03 2.83
N ASP A 4 -23.56 2.76 3.54
CA ASP A 4 -24.02 3.93 4.29
C ASP A 4 -24.46 5.03 3.29
N PRO A 5 -25.72 5.45 3.27
CA PRO A 5 -26.21 6.44 2.32
C PRO A 5 -25.41 7.74 2.31
N LYS A 6 -24.94 8.19 3.47
CA LYS A 6 -24.16 9.43 3.60
C LYS A 6 -22.74 9.28 3.04
N ARG A 7 -22.15 8.10 3.14
CA ARG A 7 -20.79 7.82 2.67
C ARG A 7 -20.73 7.34 1.23
N GLN A 8 -21.86 6.85 0.72
CA GLN A 8 -21.88 6.15 -0.57
C GLN A 8 -23.07 6.60 -1.42
N PRO A 9 -23.14 7.90 -1.80
CA PRO A 9 -24.25 8.44 -2.56
C PRO A 9 -24.45 7.74 -3.91
N LEU A 10 -23.37 7.32 -4.58
CA LEU A 10 -23.43 6.62 -5.87
C LEU A 10 -24.28 5.34 -5.88
N PHE A 11 -24.58 4.76 -4.73
CA PHE A 11 -25.44 3.57 -4.63
C PHE A 11 -26.79 3.85 -4.04
N ASN A 12 -26.98 5.00 -3.40
CA ASN A 12 -28.17 5.33 -2.61
C ASN A 12 -28.99 6.50 -3.19
N GLU A 13 -28.43 7.22 -4.15
CA GLU A 13 -29.14 8.25 -4.90
C GLU A 13 -29.55 7.75 -6.28
N PRO A 14 -30.60 8.33 -6.89
CA PRO A 14 -31.00 8.00 -8.24
C PRO A 14 -29.91 8.28 -9.27
N ASP A 15 -29.52 7.28 -10.05
CA ASP A 15 -28.55 7.42 -11.13
C ASP A 15 -29.25 7.92 -12.41
N ALA A 16 -29.08 9.18 -12.75
CA ALA A 16 -29.69 9.81 -13.90
C ALA A 16 -29.31 9.13 -15.24
N SER A 17 -28.06 8.59 -15.32
CA SER A 17 -27.58 7.90 -16.51
C SER A 17 -28.26 6.55 -16.74
N TYR A 18 -28.94 6.05 -15.72
CA TYR A 18 -29.65 4.76 -15.71
C TYR A 18 -31.12 4.89 -15.32
N GLY A 19 -31.77 5.94 -15.79
CA GLY A 19 -33.23 6.11 -15.60
C GLY A 19 -33.64 6.28 -14.14
N GLY A 20 -32.79 6.80 -13.29
CA GLY A 20 -33.08 7.02 -11.88
C GLY A 20 -32.92 5.79 -10.99
N VAL A 21 -32.22 4.75 -11.44
CA VAL A 21 -31.97 3.54 -10.64
C VAL A 21 -31.19 3.88 -9.36
N VAL A 22 -31.67 3.38 -8.23
CA VAL A 22 -30.95 3.36 -6.95
C VAL A 22 -30.29 1.99 -6.81
N TRP A 23 -29.00 1.89 -7.10
CA TRP A 23 -28.26 0.63 -7.20
C TRP A 23 -28.31 -0.21 -5.93
N GLY A 24 -28.18 0.44 -4.76
CA GLY A 24 -28.22 -0.23 -3.46
C GLY A 24 -29.56 -0.90 -3.14
N LYS A 25 -30.63 -0.49 -3.82
CA LYS A 25 -31.97 -1.07 -3.71
C LYS A 25 -32.25 -2.04 -4.84
N ALA A 26 -32.10 -1.62 -6.07
CA ALA A 26 -32.48 -2.39 -7.26
C ALA A 26 -31.67 -3.68 -7.41
N VAL A 27 -30.37 -3.65 -7.09
CA VAL A 27 -29.54 -4.85 -7.27
C VAL A 27 -29.94 -5.99 -6.34
N PRO A 28 -30.07 -5.79 -5.01
CA PRO A 28 -30.58 -6.85 -4.13
C PRO A 28 -31.98 -7.34 -4.51
N GLU A 29 -32.88 -6.47 -4.94
CA GLU A 29 -34.23 -6.85 -5.36
C GLU A 29 -34.24 -7.74 -6.62
N LEU A 30 -33.36 -7.43 -7.59
CA LEU A 30 -33.30 -8.16 -8.86
C LEU A 30 -32.49 -9.45 -8.78
N THR A 31 -31.43 -9.47 -8.01
CA THR A 31 -30.45 -10.58 -8.00
C THR A 31 -30.54 -11.48 -6.78
N GLY A 32 -31.24 -11.06 -5.74
CA GLY A 32 -31.26 -11.74 -4.44
C GLY A 32 -29.93 -11.62 -3.67
N ALA A 33 -28.93 -10.87 -4.21
CA ALA A 33 -27.61 -10.71 -3.63
C ALA A 33 -27.24 -9.24 -3.39
N ASN A 34 -26.65 -8.93 -2.24
CA ASN A 34 -26.24 -7.58 -1.90
C ASN A 34 -24.86 -7.24 -2.51
N VAL A 35 -24.84 -7.06 -3.84
CA VAL A 35 -23.63 -6.81 -4.63
C VAL A 35 -23.71 -5.55 -5.52
N PRO A 36 -24.30 -4.42 -5.06
CA PRO A 36 -24.49 -3.23 -5.89
C PRO A 36 -23.20 -2.64 -6.41
N PHE A 37 -22.09 -2.70 -5.64
CA PHE A 37 -20.79 -2.24 -6.10
C PHE A 37 -20.33 -3.00 -7.35
N ALA A 38 -20.33 -4.31 -7.32
CA ALA A 38 -19.86 -5.14 -8.43
C ALA A 38 -20.72 -4.94 -9.69
N VAL A 39 -22.06 -4.88 -9.52
CA VAL A 39 -22.99 -4.68 -10.65
C VAL A 39 -22.78 -3.28 -11.25
N ARG A 40 -22.78 -2.22 -10.43
CA ARG A 40 -22.55 -0.86 -10.94
C ARG A 40 -21.18 -0.71 -11.60
N ALA A 41 -20.14 -1.28 -11.02
CA ALA A 41 -18.80 -1.24 -11.64
C ALA A 41 -18.79 -1.87 -13.03
N ARG A 42 -19.52 -2.97 -13.22
CA ARG A 42 -19.62 -3.64 -14.54
C ARG A 42 -20.50 -2.85 -15.51
N VAL A 43 -21.62 -2.34 -15.07
CA VAL A 43 -22.61 -1.70 -15.93
C VAL A 43 -22.22 -0.27 -16.28
N CYS A 44 -21.79 0.54 -15.29
CA CYS A 44 -21.44 1.94 -15.54
C CYS A 44 -19.99 2.13 -15.96
N LEU A 45 -19.05 1.49 -15.26
CA LEU A 45 -17.62 1.76 -15.50
C LEU A 45 -17.05 0.87 -16.61
N LEU A 46 -17.18 -0.44 -16.47
CA LEU A 46 -16.66 -1.37 -17.47
C LEU A 46 -17.30 -1.16 -18.84
N ARG A 47 -18.65 -1.12 -18.88
CA ARG A 47 -19.38 -0.99 -20.14
C ARG A 47 -19.20 0.37 -20.78
N ASP A 48 -19.35 1.46 -20.02
CA ASP A 48 -19.38 2.80 -20.58
C ASP A 48 -17.98 3.36 -20.87
N LEU A 49 -16.98 3.03 -20.04
CA LEU A 49 -15.58 3.45 -20.22
C LEU A 49 -14.72 2.41 -20.96
N GLY A 50 -15.18 1.17 -21.05
CA GLY A 50 -14.43 0.10 -21.71
C GLY A 50 -13.19 -0.39 -20.94
N SER A 51 -13.00 0.01 -19.70
CA SER A 51 -11.82 -0.34 -18.89
C SER A 51 -11.87 -1.80 -18.45
N ALA A 52 -11.30 -2.67 -19.22
CA ALA A 52 -11.17 -4.10 -18.94
C ALA A 52 -9.72 -4.53 -18.88
N LEU A 53 -9.40 -5.46 -17.99
CA LEU A 53 -8.06 -6.04 -17.89
C LEU A 53 -7.77 -6.87 -19.15
N ALA A 54 -6.65 -6.59 -19.81
CA ALA A 54 -6.20 -7.39 -20.95
C ALA A 54 -5.89 -8.84 -20.50
N PRO A 55 -6.19 -9.86 -21.32
CA PRO A 55 -5.94 -11.26 -20.96
C PRO A 55 -4.48 -11.57 -20.60
N ASP A 56 -3.51 -10.98 -21.32
CA ASP A 56 -2.08 -11.15 -21.02
C ASP A 56 -1.71 -10.57 -19.66
N ASN A 57 -2.28 -9.42 -19.29
CA ASN A 57 -2.09 -8.83 -17.97
C ASN A 57 -2.73 -9.69 -16.87
N ALA A 58 -3.91 -10.27 -17.12
CA ALA A 58 -4.55 -11.21 -16.21
C ALA A 58 -3.68 -12.46 -16.00
N PHE A 59 -3.12 -13.01 -17.07
CA PHE A 59 -2.20 -14.14 -17.00
C PHE A 59 -0.95 -13.80 -16.17
N ALA A 60 -0.31 -12.66 -16.42
CA ALA A 60 0.85 -12.22 -15.66
C ALA A 60 0.54 -12.05 -14.14
N ILE A 61 -0.65 -11.51 -13.81
CA ILE A 61 -1.09 -11.39 -12.42
C ILE A 61 -1.29 -12.77 -11.79
N ILE A 62 -1.92 -13.72 -12.49
CA ILE A 62 -2.12 -15.10 -12.00
C ILE A 62 -0.76 -15.75 -11.71
N GLN A 63 0.19 -15.66 -12.64
CA GLN A 63 1.55 -16.17 -12.43
C GLN A 63 2.23 -15.55 -11.20
N GLY A 64 2.07 -14.23 -10.99
CA GLY A 64 2.57 -13.56 -9.80
C GLY A 64 1.91 -14.04 -8.51
N LEU A 65 0.63 -14.38 -8.54
CA LEU A 65 -0.11 -14.88 -7.38
C LEU A 65 0.32 -16.28 -6.95
N GLU A 66 0.72 -17.16 -7.87
CA GLU A 66 1.14 -18.52 -7.55
C GLU A 66 2.30 -18.58 -6.54
N THR A 67 3.17 -17.60 -6.55
CA THR A 67 4.35 -17.54 -5.67
C THR A 67 4.28 -16.45 -4.60
N VAL A 68 3.18 -15.69 -4.51
CA VAL A 68 3.09 -14.54 -3.60
C VAL A 68 3.29 -14.94 -2.13
N ALA A 69 2.73 -16.06 -1.70
CA ALA A 69 2.85 -16.53 -0.32
C ALA A 69 4.31 -16.86 0.04
N LEU A 70 5.02 -17.53 -0.86
CA LEU A 70 6.45 -17.87 -0.69
C LEU A 70 7.31 -16.62 -0.62
N ARG A 71 7.10 -15.68 -1.56
CA ARG A 71 7.85 -14.41 -1.60
C ARG A 71 7.58 -13.57 -0.36
N MET A 72 6.32 -13.42 0.06
CA MET A 72 5.96 -12.62 1.23
C MET A 72 6.54 -13.21 2.53
N LYS A 73 6.55 -14.52 2.68
CA LYS A 73 7.21 -15.17 3.83
C LYS A 73 8.69 -14.77 3.89
N GLN A 74 9.41 -14.92 2.78
CA GLN A 74 10.84 -14.59 2.72
C GLN A 74 11.09 -13.09 2.92
N HIS A 75 10.23 -12.22 2.36
CA HIS A 75 10.31 -10.78 2.57
C HIS A 75 10.17 -10.40 4.05
N CYS A 76 9.19 -10.96 4.76
CA CYS A 76 8.99 -10.70 6.19
C CYS A 76 10.19 -11.15 7.02
N GLU A 77 10.70 -12.37 6.78
CA GLU A 77 11.88 -12.89 7.47
C GLU A 77 13.13 -12.02 7.23
N ASN A 78 13.34 -11.56 6.01
CA ASN A 78 14.44 -10.66 5.68
C ASN A 78 14.30 -9.30 6.36
N ALA A 79 13.10 -8.71 6.31
CA ALA A 79 12.81 -7.44 6.96
C ALA A 79 13.08 -7.49 8.47
N GLU A 80 12.66 -8.54 9.16
CA GLU A 80 12.90 -8.72 10.59
C GLU A 80 14.40 -8.82 10.92
N LYS A 81 15.19 -9.52 10.10
CA LYS A 81 16.65 -9.56 10.25
C LYS A 81 17.29 -8.18 10.09
N VAL A 82 16.84 -7.43 9.06
CA VAL A 82 17.32 -6.07 8.79
C VAL A 82 16.93 -5.12 9.93
N VAL A 83 15.70 -5.17 10.42
CA VAL A 83 15.23 -4.39 11.57
C VAL A 83 16.10 -4.66 12.81
N ASN A 84 16.36 -5.93 13.13
CA ASN A 84 17.18 -6.31 14.28
C ASN A 84 18.64 -5.83 14.17
N PHE A 85 19.18 -5.75 12.96
CA PHE A 85 20.49 -5.16 12.70
C PHE A 85 20.47 -3.64 12.87
N LEU A 86 19.50 -2.97 12.25
CA LEU A 86 19.40 -1.51 12.23
C LEU A 86 19.16 -0.91 13.62
N LYS A 87 18.39 -1.59 14.47
CA LYS A 87 18.15 -1.18 15.87
C LYS A 87 19.44 -1.07 16.70
N LYS A 88 20.48 -1.79 16.31
CA LYS A 88 21.79 -1.79 17.01
C LYS A 88 22.81 -0.88 16.33
N HIS A 89 22.47 -0.31 15.19
CA HIS A 89 23.44 0.47 14.42
C HIS A 89 23.55 1.90 14.96
N LYS A 90 24.75 2.35 15.29
CA LYS A 90 25.04 3.64 15.96
C LYS A 90 24.58 4.88 15.18
N GLU A 91 24.49 4.81 13.86
CA GLU A 91 24.08 5.92 12.99
C GLU A 91 22.57 5.94 12.71
N VAL A 92 21.83 4.91 13.14
CA VAL A 92 20.37 4.87 13.05
C VAL A 92 19.75 5.44 14.32
N THR A 93 18.95 6.47 14.17
CA THR A 93 18.25 7.13 15.29
C THR A 93 16.90 6.52 15.56
N LYS A 94 16.24 6.02 14.50
CA LYS A 94 14.93 5.39 14.60
C LYS A 94 14.73 4.35 13.52
N VAL A 95 14.06 3.27 13.87
CA VAL A 95 13.56 2.26 12.93
C VAL A 95 12.03 2.35 12.91
N ILE A 96 11.47 2.47 11.72
CA ILE A 96 10.02 2.55 11.49
C ILE A 96 9.59 1.20 10.91
N TYR A 97 8.98 0.39 11.75
CA TYR A 97 8.47 -0.93 11.40
C TYR A 97 7.25 -1.24 12.26
N SER A 98 6.34 -2.06 11.81
CA SER A 98 5.06 -2.29 12.50
C SER A 98 5.19 -2.74 13.96
N THR A 99 6.27 -3.45 14.29
CA THR A 99 6.58 -3.91 15.66
C THR A 99 7.36 -2.90 16.50
N GLU A 100 7.90 -1.86 15.89
CA GLU A 100 8.78 -0.86 16.53
C GLU A 100 8.07 0.47 16.83
N HIS A 101 6.75 0.46 16.79
CA HIS A 101 5.91 1.58 17.13
C HIS A 101 5.46 1.55 18.61
N GLU A 102 4.81 2.63 19.03
CA GLU A 102 4.11 2.69 20.32
C GLU A 102 3.14 1.50 20.50
N LYS A 103 2.87 1.14 21.75
CA LYS A 103 2.09 -0.04 22.10
C LYS A 103 0.78 -0.18 21.33
N LYS A 104 0.03 0.91 21.16
CA LYS A 104 -1.26 0.89 20.44
C LYS A 104 -1.12 0.43 18.98
N ILE A 105 -0.08 0.85 18.29
CA ILE A 105 0.19 0.45 16.88
C ILE A 105 0.72 -0.97 16.83
N ALA A 106 1.63 -1.33 17.73
CA ALA A 106 2.17 -2.69 17.83
C ALA A 106 1.08 -3.72 18.17
N ASP A 107 0.13 -3.39 19.02
CA ASP A 107 -1.00 -4.28 19.32
C ASP A 107 -1.95 -4.44 18.12
N ARG A 108 -2.18 -3.39 17.33
CA ARG A 108 -2.90 -3.49 16.04
C ARG A 108 -2.15 -4.39 15.05
N ALA A 109 -0.83 -4.25 14.93
CA ALA A 109 -0.02 -5.12 14.09
C ALA A 109 -0.21 -6.59 14.48
N LYS A 110 -0.13 -6.93 15.76
CA LYS A 110 -0.39 -8.29 16.26
C LYS A 110 -1.80 -8.79 15.96
N GLN A 111 -2.79 -7.91 15.97
CA GLN A 111 -4.18 -8.25 15.68
C GLN A 111 -4.41 -8.57 14.21
N TYR A 112 -3.83 -7.79 13.31
CA TYR A 112 -4.13 -7.84 11.87
C TYR A 112 -3.06 -8.52 11.02
N LEU A 113 -1.78 -8.44 11.41
CA LEU A 113 -0.65 -8.96 10.65
C LEU A 113 -0.19 -10.33 11.18
N LYS A 114 -1.05 -11.35 11.06
CA LYS A 114 -0.78 -12.68 11.63
C LYS A 114 0.22 -13.52 10.84
N GLY A 115 0.45 -13.20 9.57
CA GLY A 115 1.35 -13.95 8.68
C GLY A 115 2.75 -13.35 8.55
N GLY A 116 3.01 -12.22 9.21
CA GLY A 116 4.27 -11.46 9.14
C GLY A 116 4.03 -9.97 9.11
N ASN A 117 5.07 -9.18 9.37
CA ASN A 117 4.96 -7.74 9.58
C ASN A 117 5.22 -6.90 8.30
N GLY A 118 5.34 -7.56 7.15
CA GLY A 118 5.57 -6.92 5.85
C GLY A 118 7.05 -6.65 5.56
N PRO A 119 7.37 -6.26 4.31
CA PRO A 119 8.73 -6.06 3.82
C PRO A 119 9.23 -4.62 3.95
N MET A 120 8.39 -3.68 4.37
CA MET A 120 8.71 -2.25 4.37
C MET A 120 9.37 -1.84 5.68
N VAL A 121 10.57 -1.30 5.62
CA VAL A 121 11.34 -0.80 6.76
C VAL A 121 11.75 0.63 6.48
N GLY A 122 11.36 1.57 7.34
CA GLY A 122 11.86 2.95 7.33
C GLY A 122 12.95 3.14 8.37
N ILE A 123 13.88 4.05 8.10
CA ILE A 123 14.91 4.45 9.05
C ILE A 123 15.14 5.96 9.03
N GLU A 124 15.51 6.50 10.18
CA GLU A 124 16.04 7.84 10.31
C GLU A 124 17.53 7.74 10.66
N LEU A 125 18.35 8.52 9.98
CA LEU A 125 19.80 8.52 10.14
C LEU A 125 20.29 9.80 10.82
N LYS A 126 21.38 9.70 11.59
CA LYS A 126 22.09 10.89 12.05
C LYS A 126 22.67 11.66 10.85
N GLY A 127 22.52 12.98 10.87
CA GLY A 127 23.08 13.85 9.82
C GLY A 127 22.09 14.19 8.68
N GLY A 128 20.79 13.91 8.86
CA GLY A 128 19.71 14.41 8.02
C GLY A 128 19.81 14.03 6.55
N ILE A 129 19.31 14.90 5.67
CA ILE A 129 19.19 14.66 4.21
C ILE A 129 20.53 14.23 3.58
N GLU A 130 21.62 14.87 3.92
CA GLU A 130 22.92 14.57 3.32
C GLU A 130 23.46 13.17 3.73
N ALA A 131 23.16 12.74 4.95
CA ALA A 131 23.47 11.36 5.37
C ALA A 131 22.59 10.35 4.61
N GLY A 132 21.33 10.65 4.41
CA GLY A 132 20.40 9.82 3.63
C GLY A 132 20.85 9.66 2.18
N LYS A 133 21.24 10.74 1.51
CA LYS A 133 21.78 10.71 0.14
C LYS A 133 23.04 9.83 0.05
N ARG A 134 24.03 10.08 0.91
CA ARG A 134 25.26 9.28 0.93
C ARG A 134 24.97 7.80 1.20
N PHE A 135 24.04 7.49 2.10
CA PHE A 135 23.62 6.13 2.38
C PHE A 135 23.10 5.44 1.11
N ILE A 136 22.13 6.05 0.43
CA ILE A 136 21.53 5.48 -0.79
C ILE A 136 22.58 5.29 -1.89
N GLU A 137 23.45 6.29 -2.12
CA GLU A 137 24.48 6.25 -3.16
C GLU A 137 25.58 5.21 -2.89
N SER A 138 25.78 4.83 -1.63
CA SER A 138 26.77 3.83 -1.23
C SER A 138 26.29 2.37 -1.34
N LEU A 139 24.97 2.16 -1.53
CA LEU A 139 24.38 0.83 -1.60
C LEU A 139 24.81 0.10 -2.90
N LYS A 140 25.27 -1.14 -2.73
CA LYS A 140 25.71 -1.99 -3.86
C LYS A 140 24.71 -3.06 -4.23
N MET A 141 23.98 -3.61 -3.24
CA MET A 141 23.00 -4.68 -3.44
C MET A 141 21.60 -4.14 -3.69
N PHE A 142 21.25 -3.03 -3.03
CA PHE A 142 19.92 -2.43 -3.12
C PHE A 142 19.81 -1.55 -4.37
N TYR A 143 18.76 -1.72 -5.11
CA TYR A 143 18.43 -0.84 -6.23
C TYR A 143 17.77 0.44 -5.71
N HIS A 144 18.17 1.58 -6.26
CA HIS A 144 17.58 2.88 -5.92
C HIS A 144 16.28 3.08 -6.70
N VAL A 145 15.23 2.44 -6.25
CA VAL A 145 13.89 2.49 -6.87
C VAL A 145 12.82 2.11 -5.85
N ALA A 146 11.61 2.62 -6.05
CA ALA A 146 10.44 2.25 -5.26
C ALA A 146 9.56 1.27 -6.04
N ASN A 147 9.39 0.06 -5.50
CA ASN A 147 8.42 -0.92 -5.99
C ASN A 147 8.09 -1.93 -4.88
N ILE A 148 6.83 -1.98 -4.45
CA ILE A 148 6.41 -2.86 -3.35
C ILE A 148 6.23 -4.28 -3.87
N GLY A 149 6.90 -5.25 -3.21
CA GLY A 149 6.81 -6.68 -3.57
C GLY A 149 7.75 -7.12 -4.68
N ASP A 150 8.72 -6.29 -5.06
CA ASP A 150 9.80 -6.69 -5.98
C ASP A 150 10.63 -7.83 -5.37
N ALA A 151 11.13 -8.73 -6.21
CA ALA A 151 12.03 -9.79 -5.77
C ALA A 151 13.43 -9.26 -5.37
N ARG A 152 13.81 -8.10 -5.87
CA ARG A 152 15.07 -7.41 -5.55
C ARG A 152 14.95 -6.60 -4.25
N SER A 153 16.05 -6.40 -3.58
CA SER A 153 16.14 -5.47 -2.45
C SER A 153 16.18 -4.02 -2.96
N LEU A 154 15.29 -3.19 -2.45
CA LEU A 154 15.09 -1.81 -2.91
C LEU A 154 15.26 -0.83 -1.77
N ALA A 155 15.74 0.36 -2.06
CA ALA A 155 15.81 1.46 -1.11
C ALA A 155 15.59 2.80 -1.84
N ILE A 156 14.94 3.73 -1.16
CA ILE A 156 14.80 5.13 -1.61
C ILE A 156 15.10 6.08 -0.46
N HIS A 157 15.47 7.31 -0.80
CA HIS A 157 15.49 8.43 0.11
C HIS A 157 14.34 9.38 -0.26
N PRO A 158 13.17 9.29 0.43
CA PRO A 158 11.95 9.96 0.00
C PRO A 158 12.10 11.47 -0.18
N ALA A 159 12.79 12.15 0.74
CA ALA A 159 12.96 13.60 0.70
C ALA A 159 13.70 14.10 -0.55
N SER A 160 14.62 13.32 -1.13
CA SER A 160 15.33 13.71 -2.34
C SER A 160 14.80 13.08 -3.63
N THR A 161 13.76 12.25 -3.54
CA THR A 161 13.18 11.53 -4.70
C THR A 161 11.67 11.72 -4.79
N THR A 162 10.88 10.81 -4.23
CA THR A 162 9.41 10.79 -4.36
C THR A 162 8.71 11.98 -3.72
N HIS A 163 9.35 12.66 -2.77
CA HIS A 163 8.80 13.82 -2.05
C HIS A 163 9.66 15.08 -2.23
N SER A 164 10.50 15.12 -3.26
CA SER A 164 11.45 16.23 -3.50
C SER A 164 10.78 17.58 -3.80
N GLN A 165 9.50 17.59 -4.18
CA GLN A 165 8.70 18.79 -4.40
C GLN A 165 8.15 19.41 -3.10
N LEU A 166 8.23 18.71 -1.97
CA LEU A 166 7.69 19.17 -0.69
C LEU A 166 8.73 20.00 0.07
N ASN A 167 8.27 21.07 0.74
CA ASN A 167 9.09 21.81 1.69
C ASN A 167 9.21 21.07 3.03
N GLU A 168 10.06 21.55 3.94
CA GLU A 168 10.33 20.90 5.23
C GLU A 168 9.08 20.66 6.08
N LYS A 169 8.13 21.61 6.09
CA LYS A 169 6.87 21.48 6.85
C LYS A 169 5.96 20.41 6.24
N GLU A 170 5.90 20.36 4.92
CA GLU A 170 5.11 19.37 4.19
C GLU A 170 5.73 17.96 4.30
N LEU A 171 7.06 17.86 4.26
CA LEU A 171 7.78 16.61 4.52
C LEU A 171 7.45 16.08 5.93
N ALA A 172 7.56 16.93 6.95
CA ALA A 172 7.23 16.55 8.31
C ALA A 172 5.75 16.11 8.46
N ALA A 173 4.83 16.84 7.82
CA ALA A 173 3.40 16.50 7.83
C ALA A 173 3.08 15.19 7.10
N SER A 174 3.88 14.82 6.08
CA SER A 174 3.77 13.56 5.36
C SER A 174 4.44 12.37 6.08
N GLY A 175 5.09 12.62 7.22
CA GLY A 175 5.81 11.60 7.98
C GLY A 175 7.23 11.33 7.49
N VAL A 176 7.72 12.12 6.54
CA VAL A 176 9.12 12.08 6.10
C VAL A 176 9.91 13.03 6.99
N THR A 177 10.43 12.51 8.09
CA THR A 177 11.29 13.24 9.02
C THR A 177 12.75 13.17 8.59
N GLN A 178 13.47 14.25 8.89
CA GLN A 178 14.90 14.36 8.57
C GLN A 178 15.77 13.83 9.70
#